data_530d952759bbc2bc3f216fe54e252bbf
#
_entry.id   530d952759bbc2bc3f216fe54e252bbf
#
_cell.length_a   1.000
_cell.length_b   1.000
_cell.length_c   1.000
_cell.angle_alpha   90.00
_cell.angle_beta   90.00
_cell.angle_gamma   90.00
#
_symmetry.space_group_name_H-M   'P 1'
#
loop_
_entity.id
_entity.type
_entity.pdbx_description
1 polymer ?
#
loop_
_entity_poly.entity_id
_entity_poly.type
_entity_poly.pdbx_seq_one_letter_code
_entity_poly.pdbx_strand_id
1 'polypeptide(L)'
;MAKQIFFDIEARNKMKKGVDTLANAVKVTLGPKGRNVVIEKKFGAPSVTKDGVTVAKEIELEDPIENMGAQMVKEVASKTADIAGDGTTTATVLAQSIISEGLKNVAAGANPMDLKRGIDKAVIEVVKHIQGQSQSVGDNNEKIEQVASISANNDANIGKLIAEAMTKVGKEGVITVEEAKGTDTTVEVVEGMQFDRGYLSAYFVTNSEKMEVDLQNPYILIYDKKISSMKDILHILEKVAQSSRPLLIIAEDLDGEALATLVVNKLRGTLKVAAVKAPGFGDRRKEMLQDIAVLTKGTVISEEQGYKLENADLTYLGEASSVTIDKDNTTVVGGKGEKDDITARVNQIKAQIETTTSDYDKEKLQERLAKLSGGVAVLYIGAATEVEMKEKKDRVNDALHATRAAVEEGIVPGGGVAYIRAIEVLEKLKGLNEDETTGIQIVKRAVEEPIRQIVVNSGIEGSIVVQKVKENKGDFGFNARTEVYENMFAAGVIDPTKVVRIALENAASIAGMLLTTECVVSDKPKKDDGGSHPQMGGGGMGDMGY
;
A
#
# COMPACT_ATOMS: atom_id res chain seq x y z
N MET A 1 -18.46 0.22 -29.92
CA MET A 1 -19.69 0.61 -29.17
C MET A 1 -19.94 2.10 -29.38
N ALA A 2 -21.21 2.52 -29.39
CA ALA A 2 -21.51 3.96 -29.45
C ALA A 2 -21.12 4.63 -28.12
N LYS A 3 -20.60 5.88 -28.24
CA LYS A 3 -20.25 6.68 -27.07
C LYS A 3 -21.40 7.63 -26.71
N GLN A 4 -21.54 7.92 -25.44
CA GLN A 4 -22.31 9.06 -24.97
C GLN A 4 -21.35 10.11 -24.43
N ILE A 5 -21.66 11.37 -24.67
CA ILE A 5 -20.77 12.49 -24.35
C ILE A 5 -21.60 13.48 -23.55
N PHE A 6 -21.08 13.89 -22.41
CA PHE A 6 -21.66 14.89 -21.52
C PHE A 6 -20.69 16.05 -21.40
N PHE A 7 -21.23 17.24 -21.32
CA PHE A 7 -20.47 18.47 -21.25
C PHE A 7 -20.84 19.27 -20.03
N ASP A 8 -19.97 20.21 -19.67
CA ASP A 8 -20.28 21.31 -18.78
C ASP A 8 -20.76 20.87 -17.39
N ILE A 9 -21.78 21.55 -16.89
CA ILE A 9 -22.34 21.37 -15.55
C ILE A 9 -22.98 19.98 -15.35
N GLU A 10 -23.52 19.39 -16.42
CA GLU A 10 -24.13 18.06 -16.34
C GLU A 10 -23.06 16.99 -16.08
N ALA A 11 -21.96 17.02 -16.83
CA ALA A 11 -20.82 16.12 -16.65
C ALA A 11 -20.24 16.25 -15.24
N ARG A 12 -19.99 17.48 -14.79
CA ARG A 12 -19.41 17.77 -13.48
C ARG A 12 -20.30 17.33 -12.32
N ASN A 13 -21.63 17.57 -12.41
CA ASN A 13 -22.57 17.16 -11.35
C ASN A 13 -22.65 15.64 -11.21
N LYS A 14 -22.65 14.88 -12.31
CA LYS A 14 -22.65 13.42 -12.26
C LYS A 14 -21.34 12.89 -11.66
N MET A 15 -20.19 13.40 -12.12
CA MET A 15 -18.91 13.02 -11.53
C MET A 15 -18.83 13.35 -10.05
N LYS A 16 -19.28 14.55 -9.64
CA LYS A 16 -19.35 14.96 -8.23
C LYS A 16 -20.19 14.01 -7.40
N LYS A 17 -21.34 13.55 -7.91
CA LYS A 17 -22.17 12.58 -7.21
C LYS A 17 -21.43 11.27 -6.94
N GLY A 18 -20.65 10.79 -7.90
CA GLY A 18 -19.78 9.63 -7.72
C GLY A 18 -18.70 9.85 -6.66
N VAL A 19 -18.02 11.01 -6.70
CA VAL A 19 -17.06 11.44 -5.68
C VAL A 19 -17.70 11.42 -4.28
N ASP A 20 -18.88 12.06 -4.14
CA ASP A 20 -19.56 12.15 -2.85
C ASP A 20 -20.01 10.77 -2.34
N THR A 21 -20.49 9.91 -3.21
CA THR A 21 -20.92 8.55 -2.84
C THR A 21 -19.77 7.74 -2.26
N LEU A 22 -18.63 7.71 -2.94
CA LEU A 22 -17.44 7.00 -2.46
C LEU A 22 -16.90 7.65 -1.17
N ALA A 23 -16.67 8.96 -1.18
CA ALA A 23 -16.10 9.65 -0.03
C ALA A 23 -16.96 9.54 1.22
N ASN A 24 -18.29 9.58 1.08
CA ASN A 24 -19.21 9.41 2.20
C ASN A 24 -19.16 8.01 2.82
N ALA A 25 -18.91 6.96 2.01
CA ALA A 25 -18.74 5.61 2.52
C ALA A 25 -17.38 5.44 3.23
N VAL A 26 -16.32 6.10 2.73
CA VAL A 26 -14.97 5.99 3.29
C VAL A 26 -14.80 6.82 4.57
N LYS A 27 -15.28 8.08 4.61
CA LYS A 27 -15.02 9.02 5.70
C LYS A 27 -15.56 8.63 7.07
N VAL A 28 -16.54 7.68 7.11
CA VAL A 28 -17.09 7.17 8.39
C VAL A 28 -16.06 6.38 9.19
N THR A 29 -14.99 5.93 8.57
CA THR A 29 -13.92 5.16 9.21
C THR A 29 -12.87 6.04 9.91
N LEU A 30 -12.87 7.37 9.64
CA LEU A 30 -11.82 8.28 10.08
C LEU A 30 -11.83 8.55 11.59
N GLY A 31 -10.64 8.44 12.20
CA GLY A 31 -10.38 8.85 13.58
C GLY A 31 -10.70 7.77 14.62
N PRO A 32 -10.45 8.06 15.91
CA PRO A 32 -10.52 7.06 16.99
C PRO A 32 -11.92 6.52 17.25
N LYS A 33 -12.96 7.27 16.86
CA LYS A 33 -14.36 6.83 16.92
C LYS A 33 -14.95 6.52 15.53
N GLY A 34 -14.09 6.33 14.53
CA GLY A 34 -14.46 5.82 13.21
C GLY A 34 -15.11 4.45 13.30
N ARG A 35 -16.04 4.17 12.38
CA ARG A 35 -16.87 2.95 12.38
C ARG A 35 -16.46 2.01 11.27
N ASN A 36 -16.75 0.73 11.47
CA ASN A 36 -16.54 -0.28 10.46
C ASN A 36 -17.52 -0.10 9.28
N VAL A 37 -17.03 -0.48 8.10
CA VAL A 37 -17.85 -0.68 6.90
C VAL A 37 -17.94 -2.18 6.65
N VAL A 38 -19.14 -2.65 6.34
CA VAL A 38 -19.41 -4.06 5.99
C VAL A 38 -19.52 -4.15 4.47
N ILE A 39 -18.76 -5.05 3.88
CA ILE A 39 -18.65 -5.24 2.44
C ILE A 39 -19.14 -6.64 2.10
N GLU A 40 -20.11 -6.74 1.19
CA GLU A 40 -20.59 -8.02 0.67
C GLU A 40 -19.48 -8.71 -0.13
N LYS A 41 -19.36 -10.02 0.05
CA LYS A 41 -18.52 -10.88 -0.79
C LYS A 41 -19.40 -11.87 -1.54
N LYS A 42 -19.08 -12.10 -2.80
CA LYS A 42 -19.84 -13.07 -3.65
C LYS A 42 -19.85 -14.49 -3.07
N PHE A 43 -18.82 -14.84 -2.32
CA PHE A 43 -18.67 -16.12 -1.64
C PHE A 43 -18.06 -15.88 -0.26
N GLY A 44 -18.54 -16.62 0.75
CA GLY A 44 -18.06 -16.55 2.12
C GLY A 44 -18.76 -15.50 2.98
N ALA A 45 -18.17 -15.17 4.13
CA ALA A 45 -18.68 -14.16 5.05
C ALA A 45 -18.41 -12.74 4.53
N PRO A 46 -19.28 -11.76 4.86
CA PRO A 46 -18.99 -10.35 4.57
C PRO A 46 -17.66 -9.92 5.17
N SER A 47 -16.93 -9.06 4.47
CA SER A 47 -15.73 -8.42 5.01
C SER A 47 -16.11 -7.23 5.88
N VAL A 48 -15.42 -7.06 7.01
CA VAL A 48 -15.61 -5.92 7.92
C VAL A 48 -14.28 -5.21 8.03
N THR A 49 -14.25 -3.92 7.72
CA THR A 49 -12.99 -3.16 7.70
C THR A 49 -13.20 -1.70 8.13
N LYS A 50 -12.12 -1.07 8.59
CA LYS A 50 -11.99 0.39 8.77
C LYS A 50 -10.99 1.00 7.80
N ASP A 51 -10.27 0.19 7.03
CA ASP A 51 -9.31 0.69 6.07
C ASP A 51 -10.02 1.39 4.90
N GLY A 52 -9.64 2.66 4.69
CA GLY A 52 -10.26 3.52 3.68
C GLY A 52 -10.02 3.05 2.25
N VAL A 53 -8.82 2.51 1.94
CA VAL A 53 -8.53 2.04 0.58
C VAL A 53 -9.29 0.76 0.25
N THR A 54 -9.43 -0.15 1.21
CA THR A 54 -10.23 -1.37 1.04
C THR A 54 -11.70 -1.03 0.76
N VAL A 55 -12.28 -0.08 1.52
CA VAL A 55 -13.64 0.40 1.25
C VAL A 55 -13.73 1.04 -0.13
N ALA A 56 -12.80 1.91 -0.49
CA ALA A 56 -12.81 2.61 -1.77
C ALA A 56 -12.70 1.64 -2.97
N LYS A 57 -11.91 0.58 -2.86
CA LYS A 57 -11.70 -0.42 -3.92
C LYS A 57 -12.98 -1.19 -4.27
N GLU A 58 -13.87 -1.41 -3.33
CA GLU A 58 -15.09 -2.20 -3.52
C GLU A 58 -16.27 -1.39 -4.07
N ILE A 59 -16.14 -0.06 -4.15
CA ILE A 59 -17.24 0.80 -4.62
C ILE A 59 -17.22 0.88 -6.15
N GLU A 60 -18.31 0.39 -6.75
CA GLU A 60 -18.67 0.55 -8.16
C GLU A 60 -20.10 1.06 -8.28
N LEU A 61 -20.34 2.00 -9.19
CA LEU A 61 -21.64 2.64 -9.38
C LEU A 61 -22.23 2.27 -10.74
N GLU A 62 -23.55 2.12 -10.81
CA GLU A 62 -24.26 1.75 -12.05
C GLU A 62 -24.16 2.80 -13.17
N ASP A 63 -24.26 4.10 -12.82
CA ASP A 63 -24.07 5.17 -13.82
C ASP A 63 -22.59 5.29 -14.18
N PRO A 64 -22.20 5.08 -15.45
CA PRO A 64 -20.79 5.09 -15.84
C PRO A 64 -20.07 6.40 -15.53
N ILE A 65 -20.78 7.53 -15.52
CA ILE A 65 -20.18 8.85 -15.28
C ILE A 65 -20.02 9.11 -13.79
N GLU A 66 -21.01 8.74 -12.99
CA GLU A 66 -20.88 8.74 -11.53
C GLU A 66 -19.73 7.82 -11.12
N ASN A 67 -19.64 6.63 -11.74
CA ASN A 67 -18.55 5.69 -11.48
C ASN A 67 -17.18 6.28 -11.84
N MET A 68 -17.04 7.03 -12.95
CA MET A 68 -15.78 7.73 -13.26
C MET A 68 -15.36 8.68 -12.14
N GLY A 69 -16.29 9.45 -11.57
CA GLY A 69 -16.02 10.31 -10.41
C GLY A 69 -15.57 9.53 -9.19
N ALA A 70 -16.22 8.40 -8.89
CA ALA A 70 -15.83 7.49 -7.83
C ALA A 70 -14.42 6.90 -8.08
N GLN A 71 -14.12 6.44 -9.31
CA GLN A 71 -12.81 5.89 -9.66
C GLN A 71 -11.68 6.90 -9.52
N MET A 72 -11.90 8.19 -9.81
CA MET A 72 -10.90 9.25 -9.59
C MET A 72 -10.53 9.37 -8.10
N VAL A 73 -11.51 9.33 -7.19
CA VAL A 73 -11.23 9.38 -5.75
C VAL A 73 -10.66 8.04 -5.24
N LYS A 74 -11.06 6.92 -5.81
CA LYS A 74 -10.44 5.62 -5.56
C LYS A 74 -8.95 5.65 -5.87
N GLU A 75 -8.56 6.32 -6.97
CA GLU A 75 -7.14 6.51 -7.32
C GLU A 75 -6.39 7.33 -6.26
N VAL A 76 -7.02 8.38 -5.67
CA VAL A 76 -6.44 9.12 -4.55
C VAL A 76 -6.10 8.21 -3.38
N ALA A 77 -7.07 7.37 -2.95
CA ALA A 77 -6.86 6.44 -1.84
C ALA A 77 -5.77 5.40 -2.16
N SER A 78 -5.80 4.82 -3.38
CA SER A 78 -4.83 3.80 -3.81
C SER A 78 -3.41 4.36 -3.89
N LYS A 79 -3.21 5.54 -4.50
CA LYS A 79 -1.88 6.18 -4.57
C LYS A 79 -1.34 6.58 -3.20
N THR A 80 -2.22 6.99 -2.29
CA THR A 80 -1.82 7.32 -0.92
C THR A 80 -1.38 6.05 -0.17
N ALA A 81 -2.11 4.94 -0.32
CA ALA A 81 -1.70 3.64 0.21
C ALA A 81 -0.33 3.20 -0.36
N ASP A 82 -0.14 3.29 -1.69
CA ASP A 82 1.09 2.87 -2.36
C ASP A 82 2.34 3.63 -1.89
N ILE A 83 2.23 4.94 -1.61
CA ILE A 83 3.38 5.81 -1.31
C ILE A 83 3.63 5.94 0.20
N ALA A 84 2.56 6.10 0.99
CA ALA A 84 2.63 6.37 2.42
C ALA A 84 2.14 5.21 3.30
N GLY A 85 1.40 4.25 2.72
CA GLY A 85 0.87 3.07 3.38
C GLY A 85 -0.28 3.34 4.37
N ASP A 86 -0.59 4.61 4.63
CA ASP A 86 -1.66 5.07 5.51
C ASP A 86 -2.21 6.43 5.01
N GLY A 87 -3.23 6.99 5.68
CA GLY A 87 -3.81 8.30 5.36
C GLY A 87 -4.81 8.29 4.20
N THR A 88 -5.24 7.14 3.74
CA THR A 88 -6.14 6.93 2.59
C THR A 88 -7.50 7.61 2.80
N THR A 89 -8.06 7.52 4.00
CA THR A 89 -9.31 8.18 4.38
C THR A 89 -9.15 9.69 4.44
N THR A 90 -8.04 10.19 5.00
CA THR A 90 -7.73 11.63 5.04
C THR A 90 -7.61 12.21 3.63
N ALA A 91 -6.91 11.52 2.73
CA ALA A 91 -6.77 11.91 1.33
C ALA A 91 -8.12 11.98 0.61
N THR A 92 -9.00 11.00 0.86
CA THR A 92 -10.37 10.96 0.32
C THR A 92 -11.21 12.14 0.80
N VAL A 93 -11.14 12.48 2.09
CA VAL A 93 -11.86 13.63 2.68
C VAL A 93 -11.36 14.95 2.10
N LEU A 94 -10.04 15.11 1.97
CA LEU A 94 -9.44 16.29 1.36
C LEU A 94 -9.84 16.43 -0.11
N ALA A 95 -9.79 15.35 -0.89
CA ALA A 95 -10.21 15.35 -2.30
C ALA A 95 -11.69 15.76 -2.45
N GLN A 96 -12.58 15.16 -1.65
CA GLN A 96 -14.01 15.53 -1.66
C GLN A 96 -14.19 17.01 -1.37
N SER A 97 -13.48 17.55 -0.38
CA SER A 97 -13.61 18.96 0.01
C SER A 97 -13.10 19.89 -1.08
N ILE A 98 -11.91 19.65 -1.64
CA ILE A 98 -11.34 20.47 -2.72
C ILE A 98 -12.25 20.45 -3.94
N ILE A 99 -12.74 19.28 -4.36
CA ILE A 99 -13.64 19.11 -5.48
C ILE A 99 -14.96 19.87 -5.22
N SER A 100 -15.55 19.70 -4.04
CA SER A 100 -16.84 20.31 -3.72
C SER A 100 -16.77 21.83 -3.67
N GLU A 101 -15.75 22.40 -3.05
CA GLU A 101 -15.54 23.85 -3.01
C GLU A 101 -15.13 24.38 -4.39
N GLY A 102 -14.26 23.67 -5.10
CA GLY A 102 -13.83 24.07 -6.43
C GLY A 102 -14.98 24.13 -7.44
N LEU A 103 -15.83 23.10 -7.50
CA LEU A 103 -16.97 23.07 -8.42
C LEU A 103 -18.00 24.16 -8.15
N LYS A 104 -18.19 24.61 -6.91
CA LYS A 104 -19.04 25.78 -6.60
C LYS A 104 -18.49 27.04 -7.27
N ASN A 105 -17.17 27.24 -7.22
CA ASN A 105 -16.54 28.41 -7.82
C ASN A 105 -16.51 28.33 -9.35
N VAL A 106 -16.27 27.14 -9.94
CA VAL A 106 -16.39 26.92 -11.39
C VAL A 106 -17.82 27.22 -11.88
N ALA A 107 -18.85 26.76 -11.15
CA ALA A 107 -20.24 27.05 -11.46
C ALA A 107 -20.58 28.55 -11.32
N ALA A 108 -19.85 29.29 -10.47
CA ALA A 108 -19.97 30.75 -10.33
C ALA A 108 -19.20 31.53 -11.42
N GLY A 109 -18.50 30.85 -12.34
CA GLY A 109 -17.81 31.46 -13.48
C GLY A 109 -16.30 31.67 -13.31
N ALA A 110 -15.70 31.16 -12.23
CA ALA A 110 -14.24 31.20 -12.04
C ALA A 110 -13.51 30.33 -13.10
N ASN A 111 -12.35 30.77 -13.57
CA ASN A 111 -11.53 30.04 -14.52
C ASN A 111 -10.94 28.76 -13.86
N PRO A 112 -11.31 27.55 -14.31
CA PRO A 112 -10.83 26.31 -13.70
C PRO A 112 -9.31 26.14 -13.70
N MET A 113 -8.65 26.67 -14.75
CA MET A 113 -7.19 26.56 -14.88
C MET A 113 -6.46 27.45 -13.87
N ASP A 114 -6.98 28.64 -13.59
CA ASP A 114 -6.42 29.54 -12.60
C ASP A 114 -6.76 29.07 -11.17
N LEU A 115 -7.96 28.54 -10.95
CA LEU A 115 -8.29 27.84 -9.70
C LEU A 115 -7.27 26.72 -9.41
N LYS A 116 -6.97 25.88 -10.43
CA LYS A 116 -5.98 24.81 -10.28
C LYS A 116 -4.59 25.35 -9.94
N ARG A 117 -4.13 26.42 -10.61
CA ARG A 117 -2.84 27.06 -10.27
C ARG A 117 -2.79 27.55 -8.83
N GLY A 118 -3.90 28.14 -8.36
CA GLY A 118 -4.04 28.59 -6.96
C GLY A 118 -3.99 27.43 -5.98
N ILE A 119 -4.67 26.31 -6.30
CA ILE A 119 -4.64 25.08 -5.52
C ILE A 119 -3.22 24.51 -5.46
N ASP A 120 -2.55 24.34 -6.60
CA ASP A 120 -1.19 23.80 -6.68
C ASP A 120 -0.22 24.64 -5.84
N LYS A 121 -0.30 25.98 -5.94
CA LYS A 121 0.51 26.92 -5.16
C LYS A 121 0.27 26.81 -3.66
N ALA A 122 -0.98 26.68 -3.25
CA ALA A 122 -1.36 26.53 -1.84
C ALA A 122 -0.84 25.22 -1.27
N VAL A 123 -0.96 24.11 -2.00
CA VAL A 123 -0.47 22.79 -1.59
C VAL A 123 1.03 22.80 -1.37
N ILE A 124 1.81 23.40 -2.27
CA ILE A 124 3.26 23.53 -2.12
C ILE A 124 3.62 24.22 -0.79
N GLU A 125 2.95 25.33 -0.48
CA GLU A 125 3.25 26.08 0.76
C GLU A 125 2.78 25.36 2.02
N VAL A 126 1.63 24.66 1.98
CA VAL A 126 1.16 23.80 3.08
C VAL A 126 2.14 22.66 3.34
N VAL A 127 2.61 21.98 2.28
CA VAL A 127 3.58 20.87 2.40
C VAL A 127 4.89 21.36 3.00
N LYS A 128 5.43 22.48 2.53
CA LYS A 128 6.64 23.09 3.13
C LYS A 128 6.44 23.40 4.61
N HIS A 129 5.29 23.94 4.98
CA HIS A 129 4.99 24.25 6.37
C HIS A 129 4.91 22.99 7.24
N ILE A 130 4.23 21.94 6.77
CA ILE A 130 4.14 20.64 7.45
C ILE A 130 5.53 20.03 7.62
N GLN A 131 6.36 20.03 6.58
CA GLN A 131 7.76 19.56 6.67
C GLN A 131 8.59 20.37 7.65
N GLY A 132 8.38 21.70 7.70
CA GLY A 132 9.04 22.59 8.66
C GLY A 132 8.64 22.36 10.12
N GLN A 133 7.47 21.78 10.37
CA GLN A 133 7.01 21.41 11.72
C GLN A 133 7.43 20.01 12.14
N SER A 134 7.95 19.21 11.21
CA SER A 134 8.31 17.82 11.44
C SER A 134 9.37 17.68 12.53
N GLN A 135 9.12 16.76 13.46
CA GLN A 135 10.07 16.36 14.48
C GLN A 135 10.57 14.94 14.18
N SER A 136 11.88 14.76 14.16
CA SER A 136 12.45 13.41 14.00
C SER A 136 12.04 12.49 15.14
N VAL A 137 11.66 11.27 14.81
CA VAL A 137 11.37 10.22 15.79
C VAL A 137 12.67 9.71 16.43
N GLY A 138 13.79 9.72 15.68
CA GLY A 138 15.07 9.22 16.16
C GLY A 138 14.98 7.77 16.64
N ASP A 139 15.67 7.44 17.75
CA ASP A 139 15.64 6.12 18.41
C ASP A 139 14.63 6.10 19.57
N ASN A 140 13.64 6.98 19.56
CA ASN A 140 12.66 7.07 20.65
C ASN A 140 11.56 6.03 20.46
N ASN A 141 11.70 4.89 21.13
CA ASN A 141 10.72 3.79 21.10
C ASN A 141 9.31 4.21 21.56
N GLU A 142 9.20 5.18 22.47
CA GLU A 142 7.90 5.69 22.91
C GLU A 142 7.16 6.39 21.76
N LYS A 143 7.86 7.21 20.97
CA LYS A 143 7.25 7.85 19.80
C LYS A 143 6.88 6.84 18.72
N ILE A 144 7.69 5.79 18.52
CA ILE A 144 7.37 4.68 17.61
C ILE A 144 6.09 3.96 18.09
N GLU A 145 6.00 3.62 19.38
CA GLU A 145 4.81 3.01 19.97
C GLU A 145 3.57 3.90 19.83
N GLN A 146 3.72 5.21 20.04
CA GLN A 146 2.62 6.17 19.89
C GLN A 146 2.10 6.24 18.44
N VAL A 147 3.00 6.37 17.45
CA VAL A 147 2.61 6.36 16.02
C VAL A 147 1.88 5.06 15.68
N ALA A 148 2.49 3.93 16.01
CA ALA A 148 1.92 2.62 15.72
C ALA A 148 0.55 2.42 16.41
N SER A 149 0.42 2.87 17.66
CA SER A 149 -0.86 2.80 18.39
C SER A 149 -1.94 3.65 17.72
N ILE A 150 -1.63 4.88 17.32
CA ILE A 150 -2.60 5.79 16.68
C ILE A 150 -3.08 5.20 15.35
N SER A 151 -2.16 4.77 14.48
CA SER A 151 -2.50 4.16 13.20
C SER A 151 -3.25 2.82 13.37
N ALA A 152 -2.96 2.07 14.44
CA ALA A 152 -3.73 0.88 14.82
C ALA A 152 -5.07 1.19 15.53
N ASN A 153 -5.70 2.33 15.26
CA ASN A 153 -6.96 2.75 15.90
C ASN A 153 -6.88 2.84 17.45
N ASN A 154 -5.78 3.34 17.98
CA ASN A 154 -5.47 3.44 19.41
C ASN A 154 -5.33 2.09 20.14
N ASP A 155 -4.87 1.05 19.45
CA ASP A 155 -4.52 -0.23 20.05
C ASP A 155 -3.07 -0.20 20.58
N ALA A 156 -2.92 0.03 21.88
CA ALA A 156 -1.61 0.10 22.52
C ALA A 156 -0.84 -1.24 22.49
N ASN A 157 -1.54 -2.39 22.38
CA ASN A 157 -0.88 -3.69 22.30
C ASN A 157 -0.18 -3.85 20.96
N ILE A 158 -0.85 -3.46 19.88
CA ILE A 158 -0.27 -3.44 18.52
C ILE A 158 0.92 -2.47 18.49
N GLY A 159 0.77 -1.27 19.08
CA GLY A 159 1.85 -0.29 19.16
C GLY A 159 3.11 -0.83 19.83
N LYS A 160 2.96 -1.50 20.98
CA LYS A 160 4.07 -2.14 21.69
C LYS A 160 4.76 -3.23 20.86
N LEU A 161 3.98 -4.10 20.21
CA LEU A 161 4.52 -5.19 19.40
C LEU A 161 5.32 -4.67 18.22
N ILE A 162 4.86 -3.60 17.56
CA ILE A 162 5.59 -2.96 16.45
C ILE A 162 6.89 -2.30 16.96
N ALA A 163 6.82 -1.57 18.08
CA ALA A 163 8.01 -0.95 18.67
C ALA A 163 9.03 -2.02 19.12
N GLU A 164 8.58 -3.14 19.70
CA GLU A 164 9.42 -4.28 20.03
C GLU A 164 10.05 -4.91 18.79
N ALA A 165 9.28 -5.12 17.72
CA ALA A 165 9.77 -5.65 16.46
C ALA A 165 10.87 -4.74 15.88
N MET A 166 10.62 -3.43 15.81
CA MET A 166 11.61 -2.45 15.31
C MET A 166 12.87 -2.39 16.18
N THR A 167 12.74 -2.55 17.50
CA THR A 167 13.90 -2.61 18.39
C THR A 167 14.77 -3.84 18.11
N LYS A 168 14.13 -4.99 17.81
CA LYS A 168 14.84 -6.24 17.56
C LYS A 168 15.58 -6.27 16.22
N VAL A 169 14.98 -5.73 15.17
CA VAL A 169 15.57 -5.78 13.79
C VAL A 169 16.22 -4.45 13.36
N GLY A 170 16.07 -3.39 14.15
CA GLY A 170 16.55 -2.05 13.80
C GLY A 170 15.63 -1.30 12.84
N LYS A 171 15.96 -0.04 12.56
CA LYS A 171 15.14 0.86 11.72
C LYS A 171 15.01 0.41 10.26
N GLU A 172 16.09 -0.13 9.72
CA GLU A 172 16.17 -0.67 8.36
C GLU A 172 15.73 -2.14 8.30
N GLY A 173 15.35 -2.72 9.45
CA GLY A 173 14.98 -4.12 9.57
C GLY A 173 13.64 -4.42 8.93
N VAL A 174 13.50 -5.63 8.43
CA VAL A 174 12.29 -6.10 7.80
C VAL A 174 11.32 -6.62 8.84
N ILE A 175 10.07 -6.16 8.79
CA ILE A 175 8.98 -6.65 9.61
C ILE A 175 7.88 -7.14 8.68
N THR A 176 7.42 -8.38 8.88
CA THR A 176 6.31 -9.00 8.14
C THR A 176 5.16 -9.36 9.07
N VAL A 177 3.98 -9.52 8.52
CA VAL A 177 2.76 -9.82 9.26
C VAL A 177 2.17 -11.13 8.75
N GLU A 178 2.19 -12.15 9.60
CA GLU A 178 1.72 -13.50 9.30
C GLU A 178 0.53 -13.87 10.20
N GLU A 179 -0.20 -14.90 9.82
CA GLU A 179 -1.31 -15.43 10.61
C GLU A 179 -0.81 -16.41 11.67
N ALA A 180 -1.20 -16.20 12.92
CA ALA A 180 -0.91 -17.15 13.99
C ALA A 180 -1.83 -18.38 13.89
N LYS A 181 -1.37 -19.51 14.37
CA LYS A 181 -2.20 -20.73 14.51
C LYS A 181 -3.18 -20.67 15.69
N GLY A 182 -3.01 -19.70 16.57
CA GLY A 182 -3.78 -19.52 17.81
C GLY A 182 -4.40 -18.12 17.91
N THR A 183 -4.91 -17.78 19.06
CA THR A 183 -5.56 -16.50 19.36
C THR A 183 -4.60 -15.40 19.80
N ASP A 184 -3.39 -15.77 20.20
CA ASP A 184 -2.42 -14.82 20.73
C ASP A 184 -1.59 -14.18 19.60
N THR A 185 -1.37 -12.87 19.73
CA THR A 185 -0.49 -12.12 18.83
C THR A 185 0.91 -12.05 19.42
N THR A 186 1.92 -12.48 18.67
CA THR A 186 3.32 -12.57 19.11
C THR A 186 4.28 -11.98 18.08
N VAL A 187 5.50 -11.68 18.57
CA VAL A 187 6.63 -11.19 17.74
C VAL A 187 7.79 -12.17 17.86
N GLU A 188 8.25 -12.68 16.71
CA GLU A 188 9.44 -13.52 16.64
C GLU A 188 10.43 -12.94 15.63
N VAL A 189 11.72 -13.12 15.88
CA VAL A 189 12.77 -12.81 14.90
C VAL A 189 13.29 -14.10 14.33
N VAL A 190 13.24 -14.21 13.02
CA VAL A 190 13.68 -15.39 12.26
C VAL A 190 14.76 -15.02 11.25
N GLU A 191 15.53 -16.00 10.83
CA GLU A 191 16.48 -15.83 9.73
C GLU A 191 15.72 -15.44 8.45
N GLY A 192 16.13 -14.36 7.81
CA GLY A 192 15.45 -13.86 6.63
C GLY A 192 16.10 -12.61 6.07
N MET A 193 15.68 -12.22 4.88
CA MET A 193 16.13 -10.96 4.25
C MET A 193 15.12 -10.45 3.24
N GLN A 194 15.19 -9.14 2.96
CA GLN A 194 14.47 -8.49 1.88
C GLN A 194 15.46 -7.91 0.86
N PHE A 195 15.10 -7.97 -0.42
CA PHE A 195 15.83 -7.30 -1.49
C PHE A 195 14.89 -6.63 -2.51
N ASP A 196 15.38 -5.59 -3.16
CA ASP A 196 14.63 -4.65 -3.99
C ASP A 196 14.41 -5.23 -5.40
N ARG A 197 13.63 -6.29 -5.52
CA ARG A 197 13.16 -6.87 -6.78
C ARG A 197 11.77 -7.45 -6.56
N GLY A 198 10.81 -6.95 -7.32
CA GLY A 198 9.45 -7.48 -7.34
C GLY A 198 9.26 -8.57 -8.39
N TYR A 199 8.03 -9.06 -8.50
CA TYR A 199 7.67 -10.10 -9.45
C TYR A 199 7.86 -9.66 -10.91
N LEU A 200 8.33 -10.56 -11.77
CA LEU A 200 8.51 -10.31 -13.21
C LEU A 200 7.20 -10.16 -13.98
N SER A 201 6.10 -10.63 -13.42
CA SER A 201 4.78 -10.55 -14.05
C SER A 201 3.69 -10.50 -12.98
N ALA A 202 2.75 -9.57 -13.13
CA ALA A 202 1.56 -9.48 -12.27
C ALA A 202 0.69 -10.76 -12.33
N TYR A 203 0.84 -11.59 -13.35
CA TYR A 203 0.16 -12.88 -13.40
C TYR A 203 0.65 -13.89 -12.38
N PHE A 204 1.79 -13.67 -11.72
CA PHE A 204 2.25 -14.49 -10.60
C PHE A 204 1.51 -14.19 -9.29
N VAL A 205 0.84 -13.05 -9.18
CA VAL A 205 0.10 -12.62 -7.98
C VAL A 205 -0.86 -13.72 -7.50
N THR A 206 -0.78 -14.02 -6.19
CA THR A 206 -1.66 -14.97 -5.50
C THR A 206 -2.74 -14.26 -4.70
N ASN A 207 -2.42 -13.06 -4.18
CA ASN A 207 -3.34 -12.18 -3.46
C ASN A 207 -3.64 -10.93 -4.31
N SER A 208 -4.74 -10.94 -5.03
CA SER A 208 -5.13 -9.83 -5.92
C SER A 208 -5.56 -8.56 -5.17
N GLU A 209 -5.96 -8.64 -3.91
CA GLU A 209 -6.34 -7.48 -3.11
C GLU A 209 -5.11 -6.62 -2.77
N LYS A 210 -3.99 -7.27 -2.44
CA LYS A 210 -2.71 -6.63 -2.10
C LYS A 210 -1.74 -6.54 -3.27
N MET A 211 -2.04 -7.20 -4.39
CA MET A 211 -1.13 -7.36 -5.53
C MET A 211 0.20 -8.00 -5.12
N GLU A 212 0.15 -9.02 -4.28
CA GLU A 212 1.30 -9.75 -3.73
C GLU A 212 1.30 -11.21 -4.14
N VAL A 213 2.48 -11.80 -4.15
CA VAL A 213 2.70 -13.25 -4.28
C VAL A 213 3.08 -13.79 -2.91
N ASP A 214 2.28 -14.69 -2.35
CA ASP A 214 2.60 -15.42 -1.13
C ASP A 214 2.90 -16.89 -1.46
N LEU A 215 4.10 -17.34 -1.10
CA LEU A 215 4.55 -18.71 -1.28
C LEU A 215 4.87 -19.33 0.09
N GLN A 216 4.15 -20.37 0.47
CA GLN A 216 4.36 -21.08 1.73
C GLN A 216 5.23 -22.32 1.52
N ASN A 217 6.31 -22.45 2.30
CA ASN A 217 7.33 -23.50 2.21
C ASN A 217 7.89 -23.69 0.77
N PRO A 218 8.32 -22.60 0.10
CA PRO A 218 8.78 -22.68 -1.28
C PRO A 218 10.15 -23.35 -1.40
N TYR A 219 10.40 -23.94 -2.57
CA TYR A 219 11.72 -24.11 -3.10
C TYR A 219 12.22 -22.82 -3.75
N ILE A 220 13.52 -22.57 -3.72
CA ILE A 220 14.15 -21.35 -4.27
C ILE A 220 15.26 -21.77 -5.23
N LEU A 221 15.04 -21.52 -6.52
CA LEU A 221 16.05 -21.71 -7.57
C LEU A 221 16.85 -20.41 -7.72
N ILE A 222 18.17 -20.50 -7.59
CA ILE A 222 19.08 -19.34 -7.66
C ILE A 222 20.03 -19.56 -8.85
N TYR A 223 19.92 -18.69 -9.86
CA TYR A 223 20.70 -18.77 -11.09
C TYR A 223 21.35 -17.42 -11.44
N ASP A 224 22.62 -17.43 -11.81
CA ASP A 224 23.39 -16.20 -12.05
C ASP A 224 23.22 -15.60 -13.45
N LYS A 225 22.57 -16.32 -14.37
CA LYS A 225 22.34 -15.90 -15.74
C LYS A 225 20.85 -15.77 -16.06
N LYS A 226 20.58 -15.37 -17.30
CA LYS A 226 19.23 -15.24 -17.86
C LYS A 226 18.66 -16.60 -18.25
N ILE A 227 17.36 -16.81 -18.00
CA ILE A 227 16.60 -17.99 -18.43
C ILE A 227 15.64 -17.54 -19.55
N SER A 228 15.86 -18.02 -20.76
CA SER A 228 15.02 -17.72 -21.92
C SER A 228 14.32 -18.96 -22.50
N SER A 229 14.89 -20.15 -22.28
CA SER A 229 14.39 -21.43 -22.78
C SER A 229 13.80 -22.29 -21.66
N MET A 230 12.60 -22.82 -21.88
CA MET A 230 11.98 -23.75 -20.94
C MET A 230 12.74 -25.07 -20.79
N LYS A 231 13.47 -25.48 -21.82
CA LYS A 231 14.23 -26.74 -21.80
C LYS A 231 15.25 -26.80 -20.65
N ASP A 232 15.83 -25.63 -20.33
CA ASP A 232 16.90 -25.52 -19.33
C ASP A 232 16.41 -25.79 -17.90
N ILE A 233 15.14 -25.57 -17.63
CA ILE A 233 14.53 -25.72 -16.29
C ILE A 233 13.45 -26.80 -16.22
N LEU A 234 13.09 -27.42 -17.34
CA LEU A 234 11.93 -28.34 -17.42
C LEU A 234 12.04 -29.47 -16.39
N HIS A 235 13.20 -30.11 -16.25
CA HIS A 235 13.44 -31.22 -15.34
C HIS A 235 13.29 -30.81 -13.85
N ILE A 236 13.63 -29.56 -13.50
CA ILE A 236 13.41 -29.02 -12.14
C ILE A 236 11.91 -28.80 -11.93
N LEU A 237 11.22 -28.20 -12.92
CA LEU A 237 9.79 -27.93 -12.82
C LEU A 237 8.96 -29.20 -12.68
N GLU A 238 9.33 -30.28 -13.38
CA GLU A 238 8.67 -31.58 -13.24
C GLU A 238 8.82 -32.14 -11.82
N LYS A 239 10.00 -32.08 -11.23
CA LYS A 239 10.27 -32.54 -9.86
C LYS A 239 9.53 -31.68 -8.82
N VAL A 240 9.52 -30.35 -9.03
CA VAL A 240 8.78 -29.40 -8.16
C VAL A 240 7.27 -29.66 -8.26
N ALA A 241 6.73 -29.86 -9.47
CA ALA A 241 5.31 -30.18 -9.66
C ALA A 241 4.90 -31.47 -8.92
N GLN A 242 5.76 -32.50 -8.96
CA GLN A 242 5.53 -33.75 -8.22
C GLN A 242 5.52 -33.56 -6.71
N SER A 243 6.33 -32.62 -6.18
CA SER A 243 6.37 -32.30 -4.75
C SER A 243 5.17 -31.46 -4.27
N SER A 244 4.40 -30.85 -5.19
CA SER A 244 3.31 -29.90 -4.92
C SER A 244 3.72 -28.65 -4.11
N ARG A 245 5.02 -28.44 -3.92
CA ARG A 245 5.55 -27.23 -3.24
C ARG A 245 5.67 -26.07 -4.23
N PRO A 246 5.51 -24.82 -3.78
CA PRO A 246 5.77 -23.64 -4.59
C PRO A 246 7.26 -23.52 -4.98
N LEU A 247 7.53 -22.83 -6.08
CA LEU A 247 8.88 -22.51 -6.55
C LEU A 247 9.03 -20.99 -6.72
N LEU A 248 10.04 -20.41 -6.10
CA LEU A 248 10.56 -19.11 -6.46
C LEU A 248 11.77 -19.29 -7.37
N ILE A 249 11.80 -18.58 -8.49
CA ILE A 249 12.96 -18.50 -9.39
C ILE A 249 13.60 -17.12 -9.22
N ILE A 250 14.88 -17.10 -8.85
CA ILE A 250 15.71 -15.89 -8.77
C ILE A 250 16.79 -16.04 -9.85
N ALA A 251 16.72 -15.23 -10.92
CA ALA A 251 17.64 -15.27 -12.02
C ALA A 251 18.06 -13.88 -12.45
N GLU A 252 19.14 -13.72 -13.20
CA GLU A 252 19.52 -12.41 -13.77
C GLU A 252 18.35 -11.77 -14.51
N ASP A 253 17.70 -12.55 -15.37
CA ASP A 253 16.43 -12.22 -16.02
C ASP A 253 15.69 -13.51 -16.39
N LEU A 254 14.40 -13.40 -16.62
CA LEU A 254 13.58 -14.48 -17.14
C LEU A 254 12.60 -13.88 -18.15
N ASP A 255 12.71 -14.29 -19.40
CA ASP A 255 11.91 -13.70 -20.48
C ASP A 255 11.48 -14.72 -21.56
N GLY A 256 10.90 -14.19 -22.63
CA GLY A 256 10.52 -14.95 -23.81
C GLY A 256 9.60 -16.13 -23.53
N GLU A 257 9.97 -17.30 -24.10
CA GLU A 257 9.20 -18.54 -23.95
C GLU A 257 9.13 -19.02 -22.51
N ALA A 258 10.21 -18.87 -21.74
CA ALA A 258 10.28 -19.33 -20.36
C ALA A 258 9.28 -18.61 -19.47
N LEU A 259 9.24 -17.26 -19.50
CA LEU A 259 8.29 -16.47 -18.74
C LEU A 259 6.84 -16.78 -19.13
N ALA A 260 6.55 -16.79 -20.44
CA ALA A 260 5.21 -17.06 -20.94
C ALA A 260 4.69 -18.43 -20.48
N THR A 261 5.55 -19.46 -20.56
CA THR A 261 5.18 -20.82 -20.17
C THR A 261 4.95 -20.95 -18.66
N LEU A 262 5.78 -20.32 -17.83
CA LEU A 262 5.56 -20.30 -16.37
C LEU A 262 4.23 -19.62 -16.00
N VAL A 263 3.93 -18.47 -16.63
CA VAL A 263 2.68 -17.75 -16.43
C VAL A 263 1.48 -18.63 -16.82
N VAL A 264 1.51 -19.28 -17.99
CA VAL A 264 0.43 -20.17 -18.43
C VAL A 264 0.23 -21.34 -17.47
N ASN A 265 1.30 -22.00 -17.02
CA ASN A 265 1.19 -23.12 -16.09
C ASN A 265 0.70 -22.69 -14.70
N LYS A 266 1.10 -21.49 -14.23
CA LYS A 266 0.55 -20.91 -13.00
C LYS A 266 -0.94 -20.62 -13.12
N LEU A 267 -1.38 -20.01 -14.23
CA LEU A 267 -2.80 -19.71 -14.47
C LEU A 267 -3.66 -20.98 -14.59
N ARG A 268 -3.09 -22.07 -15.14
CA ARG A 268 -3.74 -23.40 -15.19
C ARG A 268 -3.74 -24.12 -13.85
N GLY A 269 -3.04 -23.61 -12.84
CA GLY A 269 -2.92 -24.25 -11.52
C GLY A 269 -2.02 -25.49 -11.49
N THR A 270 -1.28 -25.79 -12.57
CA THR A 270 -0.35 -26.93 -12.65
C THR A 270 0.95 -26.67 -11.89
N LEU A 271 1.38 -25.42 -11.78
CA LEU A 271 2.54 -25.00 -11.01
C LEU A 271 2.20 -23.84 -10.09
N LYS A 272 2.71 -23.88 -8.87
CA LYS A 272 2.73 -22.74 -7.95
C LYS A 272 4.11 -22.11 -8.08
N VAL A 273 4.23 -21.09 -8.92
CA VAL A 273 5.53 -20.52 -9.27
C VAL A 273 5.49 -19.00 -9.32
N ALA A 274 6.58 -18.38 -8.91
CA ALA A 274 6.87 -16.98 -9.16
C ALA A 274 8.32 -16.80 -9.58
N ALA A 275 8.61 -15.70 -10.26
CA ALA A 275 9.95 -15.37 -10.70
C ALA A 275 10.26 -13.89 -10.44
N VAL A 276 11.49 -13.64 -10.02
CA VAL A 276 12.03 -12.30 -9.74
C VAL A 276 13.43 -12.16 -10.36
N LYS A 277 13.83 -10.91 -10.63
CA LYS A 277 15.21 -10.64 -11.02
C LYS A 277 16.14 -10.74 -9.83
N ALA A 278 17.34 -11.21 -10.06
CA ALA A 278 18.41 -11.18 -9.09
C ALA A 278 18.73 -9.73 -8.65
N PRO A 279 18.94 -9.49 -7.35
CA PRO A 279 19.31 -8.17 -6.86
C PRO A 279 20.73 -7.78 -7.25
N GLY A 280 20.97 -6.46 -7.45
CA GLY A 280 22.29 -5.94 -7.82
C GLY A 280 22.67 -6.15 -9.28
N PHE A 281 23.91 -5.77 -9.62
CA PHE A 281 24.50 -5.89 -10.97
C PHE A 281 25.95 -6.35 -10.87
N GLY A 282 26.44 -7.03 -11.92
CA GLY A 282 27.83 -7.49 -11.99
C GLY A 282 28.24 -8.37 -10.81
N ASP A 283 29.42 -8.11 -10.23
CA ASP A 283 29.93 -8.91 -9.11
C ASP A 283 29.10 -8.77 -7.84
N ARG A 284 28.45 -7.61 -7.62
CA ARG A 284 27.52 -7.45 -6.50
C ARG A 284 26.32 -8.38 -6.60
N ARG A 285 25.79 -8.61 -7.80
CA ARG A 285 24.71 -9.57 -8.01
C ARG A 285 25.14 -10.97 -7.59
N LYS A 286 26.35 -11.41 -7.98
CA LYS A 286 26.89 -12.71 -7.60
C LYS A 286 27.00 -12.85 -6.07
N GLU A 287 27.48 -11.80 -5.42
CA GLU A 287 27.62 -11.77 -3.96
C GLU A 287 26.26 -11.81 -3.25
N MET A 288 25.25 -11.07 -3.75
CA MET A 288 23.91 -11.10 -3.18
C MET A 288 23.20 -12.44 -3.42
N LEU A 289 23.38 -13.05 -4.59
CA LEU A 289 22.89 -14.41 -4.84
C LEU A 289 23.51 -15.43 -3.88
N GLN A 290 24.80 -15.28 -3.55
CA GLN A 290 25.47 -16.12 -2.57
C GLN A 290 24.92 -15.88 -1.14
N ASP A 291 24.61 -14.64 -0.78
CA ASP A 291 23.98 -14.32 0.51
C ASP A 291 22.60 -15.00 0.63
N ILE A 292 21.78 -14.97 -0.44
CA ILE A 292 20.49 -15.66 -0.50
C ILE A 292 20.68 -17.18 -0.42
N ALA A 293 21.68 -17.73 -1.12
CA ALA A 293 21.97 -19.16 -1.10
C ALA A 293 22.34 -19.65 0.30
N VAL A 294 23.23 -18.94 0.99
CA VAL A 294 23.61 -19.26 2.39
C VAL A 294 22.40 -19.17 3.31
N LEU A 295 21.58 -18.11 3.18
CA LEU A 295 20.39 -17.94 3.99
C LEU A 295 19.37 -19.07 3.83
N THR A 296 19.22 -19.58 2.61
CA THR A 296 18.16 -20.55 2.26
C THR A 296 18.67 -22.00 2.19
N LYS A 297 19.96 -22.24 2.44
CA LYS A 297 20.64 -23.54 2.24
C LYS A 297 20.59 -24.01 0.78
N GLY A 298 20.55 -23.06 -0.16
CA GLY A 298 20.59 -23.33 -1.59
C GLY A 298 21.98 -23.26 -2.18
N THR A 299 22.08 -23.53 -3.47
CA THR A 299 23.31 -23.38 -4.24
C THR A 299 23.09 -22.40 -5.38
N VAL A 300 24.00 -21.44 -5.54
CA VAL A 300 23.99 -20.58 -6.73
C VAL A 300 24.43 -21.43 -7.93
N ILE A 301 23.52 -21.61 -8.88
CA ILE A 301 23.85 -22.31 -10.12
C ILE A 301 24.56 -21.31 -11.02
N SER A 302 25.87 -21.56 -11.22
CA SER A 302 26.77 -20.73 -12.01
C SER A 302 27.73 -21.61 -12.80
N GLU A 303 27.82 -21.37 -14.10
CA GLU A 303 28.77 -22.09 -14.96
C GLU A 303 30.22 -21.78 -14.58
N GLU A 304 30.49 -20.57 -14.05
CA GLU A 304 31.82 -20.21 -13.55
C GLU A 304 32.24 -21.07 -12.36
N GLN A 305 31.27 -21.55 -11.56
CA GLN A 305 31.49 -22.47 -10.45
C GLN A 305 31.38 -23.96 -10.86
N GLY A 306 31.15 -24.24 -12.14
CA GLY A 306 31.05 -25.60 -12.69
C GLY A 306 29.62 -26.18 -12.62
N TYR A 307 28.63 -25.43 -12.19
CA TYR A 307 27.24 -25.86 -12.12
C TYR A 307 26.47 -25.46 -13.39
N LYS A 308 25.76 -26.43 -13.97
CA LYS A 308 24.88 -26.18 -15.13
C LYS A 308 23.43 -26.32 -14.73
N LEU A 309 22.57 -25.39 -15.20
CA LEU A 309 21.15 -25.40 -14.91
C LEU A 309 20.44 -26.69 -15.33
N GLU A 310 20.85 -27.27 -16.48
CA GLU A 310 20.33 -28.52 -17.03
C GLU A 310 20.53 -29.74 -16.10
N ASN A 311 21.56 -29.70 -15.25
CA ASN A 311 21.94 -30.79 -14.36
C ASN A 311 21.49 -30.56 -12.91
N ALA A 312 20.88 -29.42 -12.62
CA ALA A 312 20.42 -29.09 -11.27
C ALA A 312 19.22 -29.96 -10.87
N ASP A 313 19.15 -30.30 -9.60
CA ASP A 313 18.02 -31.02 -9.03
C ASP A 313 17.52 -30.36 -7.73
N LEU A 314 16.60 -31.02 -7.02
CA LEU A 314 16.02 -30.45 -5.80
C LEU A 314 17.05 -30.18 -4.70
N THR A 315 18.21 -30.81 -4.71
CA THR A 315 19.27 -30.61 -3.70
C THR A 315 20.00 -29.28 -3.87
N TYR A 316 19.94 -28.67 -5.04
CA TYR A 316 20.48 -27.34 -5.31
C TYR A 316 19.53 -26.22 -4.87
N LEU A 317 18.24 -26.53 -4.68
CA LEU A 317 17.24 -25.54 -4.35
C LEU A 317 17.33 -25.12 -2.88
N GLY A 318 17.28 -23.81 -2.66
CA GLY A 318 17.09 -23.27 -1.32
C GLY A 318 15.68 -23.49 -0.81
N GLU A 319 15.48 -23.33 0.49
CA GLU A 319 14.19 -23.45 1.16
C GLU A 319 13.97 -22.31 2.15
N ALA A 320 12.71 -21.92 2.31
CA ALA A 320 12.28 -20.95 3.31
C ALA A 320 10.93 -21.34 3.91
N SER A 321 10.54 -20.71 5.02
CA SER A 321 9.22 -20.91 5.61
C SER A 321 8.15 -20.20 4.77
N SER A 322 8.38 -18.94 4.38
CA SER A 322 7.54 -18.21 3.43
C SER A 322 8.34 -17.24 2.58
N VAL A 323 7.79 -16.87 1.44
CA VAL A 323 8.31 -15.79 0.59
C VAL A 323 7.13 -14.92 0.16
N THR A 324 7.26 -13.62 0.41
CA THR A 324 6.30 -12.60 -0.05
C THR A 324 6.96 -11.71 -1.09
N ILE A 325 6.28 -11.48 -2.23
CA ILE A 325 6.81 -10.65 -3.32
C ILE A 325 5.74 -9.61 -3.68
N ASP A 326 6.10 -8.36 -3.56
CA ASP A 326 5.31 -7.24 -4.09
C ASP A 326 5.84 -6.77 -5.46
N LYS A 327 5.40 -5.62 -5.96
CA LYS A 327 5.86 -5.07 -7.24
C LYS A 327 7.32 -4.61 -7.21
N ASP A 328 7.87 -4.32 -6.04
CA ASP A 328 9.18 -3.69 -5.85
C ASP A 328 10.15 -4.57 -5.08
N ASN A 329 9.67 -5.44 -4.18
CA ASN A 329 10.48 -6.16 -3.20
C ASN A 329 10.18 -7.66 -3.16
N THR A 330 11.17 -8.43 -2.72
CA THR A 330 11.04 -9.84 -2.35
C THR A 330 11.54 -10.03 -0.93
N THR A 331 10.71 -10.58 -0.06
CA THR A 331 11.03 -10.89 1.35
C THR A 331 11.05 -12.39 1.56
N VAL A 332 12.18 -12.91 1.99
CA VAL A 332 12.38 -14.31 2.37
C VAL A 332 12.35 -14.42 3.88
N VAL A 333 11.48 -15.26 4.42
CA VAL A 333 11.24 -15.44 5.87
C VAL A 333 11.51 -16.87 6.27
N GLY A 334 12.29 -17.05 7.34
CA GLY A 334 12.61 -18.38 7.87
C GLY A 334 13.40 -19.23 6.89
N GLY A 335 14.48 -18.66 6.32
CA GLY A 335 15.44 -19.41 5.50
C GLY A 335 16.01 -20.61 6.26
N LYS A 336 16.25 -21.71 5.55
CA LYS A 336 16.72 -22.98 6.13
C LYS A 336 18.24 -23.11 6.17
N GLY A 337 18.98 -22.00 5.98
CA GLY A 337 20.44 -21.94 6.12
C GLY A 337 20.90 -22.31 7.52
N GLU A 338 22.08 -22.93 7.60
CA GLU A 338 22.69 -23.26 8.88
C GLU A 338 23.22 -21.97 9.54
N LYS A 339 22.98 -21.79 10.83
CA LYS A 339 23.39 -20.57 11.55
C LYS A 339 24.89 -20.32 11.50
N ASP A 340 25.69 -21.37 11.53
CA ASP A 340 27.14 -21.27 11.45
C ASP A 340 27.59 -20.73 10.08
N ASP A 341 26.95 -21.17 8.98
CA ASP A 341 27.25 -20.69 7.63
C ASP A 341 26.84 -19.24 7.45
N ILE A 342 25.66 -18.84 7.97
CA ILE A 342 25.21 -17.45 7.96
C ILE A 342 26.18 -16.58 8.77
N THR A 343 26.59 -17.03 9.95
CA THR A 343 27.55 -16.32 10.80
C THR A 343 28.91 -16.17 10.13
N ALA A 344 29.40 -17.23 9.47
CA ALA A 344 30.63 -17.19 8.69
C ALA A 344 30.55 -16.17 7.55
N ARG A 345 29.41 -16.12 6.85
CA ARG A 345 29.16 -15.17 5.78
C ARG A 345 29.11 -13.72 6.29
N VAL A 346 28.42 -13.48 7.41
CA VAL A 346 28.40 -12.18 8.11
C VAL A 346 29.81 -11.72 8.46
N ASN A 347 30.65 -12.60 9.02
CA ASN A 347 32.02 -12.28 9.39
C ASN A 347 32.89 -11.97 8.16
N GLN A 348 32.67 -12.68 7.03
CA GLN A 348 33.34 -12.39 5.76
C GLN A 348 33.01 -10.97 5.27
N ILE A 349 31.72 -10.56 5.31
CA ILE A 349 31.32 -9.21 4.91
C ILE A 349 31.93 -8.16 5.85
N LYS A 350 31.96 -8.40 7.17
CA LYS A 350 32.62 -7.49 8.13
C LYS A 350 34.11 -7.30 7.81
N ALA A 351 34.83 -8.37 7.51
CA ALA A 351 36.22 -8.28 7.11
C ALA A 351 36.42 -7.48 5.80
N GLN A 352 35.50 -7.62 4.85
CA GLN A 352 35.51 -6.81 3.63
C GLN A 352 35.29 -5.30 3.92
N ILE A 353 34.41 -4.96 4.85
CA ILE A 353 34.16 -3.58 5.29
C ILE A 353 35.43 -2.94 5.90
N GLU A 354 36.19 -3.71 6.67
CA GLU A 354 37.43 -3.24 7.30
C GLU A 354 38.57 -3.04 6.28
N THR A 355 38.57 -3.82 5.22
CA THR A 355 39.67 -3.80 4.22
C THR A 355 39.42 -2.91 3.02
N THR A 356 38.17 -2.54 2.74
CA THR A 356 37.84 -1.69 1.60
C THR A 356 38.27 -0.23 1.84
N THR A 357 38.83 0.40 0.80
CA THR A 357 39.24 1.81 0.80
C THR A 357 38.21 2.73 0.13
N SER A 358 37.18 2.16 -0.50
CA SER A 358 36.13 2.88 -1.19
C SER A 358 34.96 3.15 -0.24
N ASP A 359 34.64 4.40 0.02
CA ASP A 359 33.47 4.77 0.86
C ASP A 359 32.16 4.24 0.28
N TYR A 360 32.02 4.25 -1.05
CA TYR A 360 30.85 3.69 -1.73
C TYR A 360 30.73 2.16 -1.55
N ASP A 361 31.84 1.43 -1.69
CA ASP A 361 31.81 -0.03 -1.48
C ASP A 361 31.58 -0.36 -0.02
N LYS A 362 32.13 0.44 0.89
CA LYS A 362 31.89 0.31 2.33
C LYS A 362 30.40 0.49 2.67
N GLU A 363 29.75 1.50 2.13
CA GLU A 363 28.31 1.71 2.30
C GLU A 363 27.50 0.50 1.80
N LYS A 364 27.82 0.00 0.60
CA LYS A 364 27.12 -1.16 0.02
C LYS A 364 27.37 -2.48 0.74
N LEU A 365 28.53 -2.66 1.31
CA LEU A 365 28.84 -3.80 2.18
C LEU A 365 28.09 -3.71 3.52
N GLN A 366 27.98 -2.49 4.09
CA GLN A 366 27.18 -2.26 5.29
C GLN A 366 25.70 -2.55 5.06
N GLU A 367 25.15 -2.13 3.91
CA GLU A 367 23.77 -2.44 3.50
C GLU A 367 23.55 -3.96 3.39
N ARG A 368 24.47 -4.71 2.76
CA ARG A 368 24.42 -6.17 2.68
C ARG A 368 24.48 -6.83 4.06
N LEU A 369 25.41 -6.34 4.89
CA LEU A 369 25.55 -6.81 6.27
C LEU A 369 24.25 -6.65 7.05
N ALA A 370 23.62 -5.47 6.97
CA ALA A 370 22.36 -5.20 7.65
C ALA A 370 21.25 -6.14 7.17
N LYS A 371 21.12 -6.36 5.86
CA LYS A 371 20.12 -7.27 5.27
C LYS A 371 20.31 -8.73 5.71
N LEU A 372 21.54 -9.22 5.83
CA LEU A 372 21.81 -10.61 6.21
C LEU A 372 21.81 -10.84 7.73
N SER A 373 22.29 -9.88 8.52
CA SER A 373 22.45 -10.06 9.97
C SER A 373 21.23 -9.61 10.79
N GLY A 374 20.37 -8.77 10.22
CA GLY A 374 19.20 -8.22 10.92
C GLY A 374 18.05 -9.21 11.10
N GLY A 375 17.98 -10.23 10.26
CA GLY A 375 16.84 -11.14 10.22
C GLY A 375 15.54 -10.45 9.79
N VAL A 376 14.42 -11.13 9.99
CA VAL A 376 13.07 -10.61 9.76
C VAL A 376 12.26 -10.76 11.05
N ALA A 377 11.68 -9.66 11.54
CA ALA A 377 10.70 -9.75 12.62
C ALA A 377 9.35 -10.16 12.02
N VAL A 378 8.78 -11.24 12.53
CA VAL A 378 7.47 -11.74 12.12
C VAL A 378 6.46 -11.44 13.22
N LEU A 379 5.45 -10.64 12.87
CA LEU A 379 4.29 -10.38 13.71
C LEU A 379 3.22 -11.43 13.39
N TYR A 380 3.09 -12.43 14.24
CA TYR A 380 2.04 -13.45 14.14
C TYR A 380 0.75 -12.92 14.78
N ILE A 381 -0.26 -12.69 13.95
CA ILE A 381 -1.54 -12.13 14.39
C ILE A 381 -2.50 -13.25 14.76
N GLY A 382 -2.97 -13.26 16.01
CA GLY A 382 -3.95 -14.19 16.51
C GLY A 382 -5.35 -13.58 16.61
N ALA A 383 -6.39 -14.37 16.27
CA ALA A 383 -7.78 -13.99 16.42
C ALA A 383 -8.68 -15.23 16.55
N ALA A 384 -9.91 -15.02 17.05
CA ALA A 384 -10.87 -16.12 17.23
C ALA A 384 -11.60 -16.49 15.94
N THR A 385 -11.71 -15.57 14.99
CA THR A 385 -12.39 -15.77 13.70
C THR A 385 -11.55 -15.26 12.54
N GLU A 386 -11.77 -15.79 11.34
CA GLU A 386 -11.09 -15.37 10.11
C GLU A 386 -11.36 -13.89 9.78
N VAL A 387 -12.58 -13.41 10.00
CA VAL A 387 -12.96 -12.01 9.79
C VAL A 387 -12.19 -11.08 10.71
N GLU A 388 -12.09 -11.43 12.01
CA GLU A 388 -11.29 -10.67 12.99
C GLU A 388 -9.80 -10.73 12.65
N MET A 389 -9.31 -11.89 12.22
CA MET A 389 -7.92 -12.08 11.79
C MET A 389 -7.54 -11.12 10.67
N LYS A 390 -8.38 -11.07 9.63
CA LYS A 390 -8.15 -10.20 8.47
C LYS A 390 -8.17 -8.71 8.89
N GLU A 391 -9.16 -8.29 9.68
CA GLU A 391 -9.25 -6.90 10.18
C GLU A 391 -8.02 -6.51 11.01
N LYS A 392 -7.59 -7.39 11.91
CA LYS A 392 -6.40 -7.16 12.73
C LYS A 392 -5.12 -7.09 11.90
N LYS A 393 -4.98 -7.99 10.91
CA LYS A 393 -3.82 -8.02 10.00
C LYS A 393 -3.70 -6.74 9.19
N ASP A 394 -4.82 -6.24 8.65
CA ASP A 394 -4.85 -4.99 7.89
C ASP A 394 -4.46 -3.80 8.79
N ARG A 395 -5.03 -3.71 9.99
CA ARG A 395 -4.71 -2.68 10.98
C ARG A 395 -3.24 -2.68 11.43
N VAL A 396 -2.64 -3.86 11.60
CA VAL A 396 -1.21 -3.99 11.93
C VAL A 396 -0.33 -3.56 10.75
N ASN A 397 -0.72 -3.89 9.51
CA ASN A 397 0.00 -3.44 8.32
C ASN A 397 -0.02 -1.91 8.18
N ASP A 398 -1.19 -1.28 8.37
CA ASP A 398 -1.32 0.18 8.34
C ASP A 398 -0.42 0.83 9.40
N ALA A 399 -0.44 0.30 10.63
CA ALA A 399 0.40 0.78 11.71
C ALA A 399 1.90 0.60 11.43
N LEU A 400 2.30 -0.48 10.79
CA LEU A 400 3.69 -0.72 10.38
C LEU A 400 4.14 0.28 9.31
N HIS A 401 3.30 0.53 8.30
CA HIS A 401 3.59 1.49 7.25
C HIS A 401 3.68 2.92 7.79
N ALA A 402 2.73 3.33 8.64
CA ALA A 402 2.75 4.63 9.31
C ALA A 402 4.01 4.80 10.16
N THR A 403 4.44 3.75 10.85
CA THR A 403 5.65 3.79 11.67
C THR A 403 6.90 3.96 10.82
N ARG A 404 7.01 3.25 9.69
CA ARG A 404 8.11 3.45 8.71
C ARG A 404 8.10 4.87 8.16
N ALA A 405 6.95 5.39 7.75
CA ALA A 405 6.79 6.76 7.27
C ALA A 405 7.23 7.80 8.32
N ALA A 406 6.96 7.55 9.61
CA ALA A 406 7.40 8.41 10.71
C ALA A 406 8.91 8.36 10.94
N VAL A 407 9.53 7.20 10.79
CA VAL A 407 11.00 7.07 10.86
C VAL A 407 11.68 7.79 9.70
N GLU A 408 11.10 7.73 8.49
CA GLU A 408 11.64 8.36 7.28
C GLU A 408 11.58 9.90 7.32
N GLU A 409 10.41 10.48 7.62
CA GLU A 409 10.19 11.93 7.48
C GLU A 409 9.81 12.62 8.80
N GLY A 410 9.79 11.89 9.92
CA GLY A 410 9.42 12.45 11.21
C GLY A 410 7.90 12.51 11.41
N ILE A 411 7.50 13.21 12.46
CA ILE A 411 6.13 13.30 12.96
C ILE A 411 5.68 14.75 13.13
N VAL A 412 4.38 14.95 13.02
CA VAL A 412 3.68 16.23 13.25
C VAL A 412 2.55 16.04 14.25
N PRO A 413 1.96 17.13 14.81
CA PRO A 413 0.77 17.02 15.66
C PRO A 413 -0.38 16.37 14.89
N GLY A 414 -0.93 15.29 15.43
CA GLY A 414 -1.98 14.50 14.80
C GLY A 414 -3.38 15.08 14.91
N GLY A 415 -4.37 14.27 14.53
CA GLY A 415 -5.77 14.67 14.60
C GLY A 415 -6.17 15.83 13.68
N GLY A 416 -5.41 16.07 12.61
CA GLY A 416 -5.62 17.15 11.65
C GLY A 416 -5.08 18.51 12.09
N VAL A 417 -4.38 18.60 13.24
CA VAL A 417 -3.84 19.87 13.76
C VAL A 417 -2.75 20.43 12.86
N ALA A 418 -1.88 19.59 12.30
CA ALA A 418 -0.83 20.03 11.38
C ALA A 418 -1.40 20.83 10.19
N TYR A 419 -2.52 20.42 9.62
CA TYR A 419 -3.21 21.15 8.56
C TYR A 419 -3.78 22.49 9.05
N ILE A 420 -4.37 22.53 10.26
CA ILE A 420 -4.90 23.78 10.83
C ILE A 420 -3.78 24.82 11.02
N ARG A 421 -2.58 24.40 11.44
CA ARG A 421 -1.45 25.31 11.58
C ARG A 421 -0.97 25.88 10.25
N ALA A 422 -1.09 25.11 9.17
CA ALA A 422 -0.74 25.56 7.83
C ALA A 422 -1.67 26.65 7.27
N ILE A 423 -2.84 26.88 7.86
CA ILE A 423 -3.76 27.96 7.45
C ILE A 423 -3.10 29.33 7.55
N GLU A 424 -2.24 29.57 8.55
CA GLU A 424 -1.55 30.85 8.72
C GLU A 424 -0.66 31.21 7.52
N VAL A 425 -0.07 30.22 6.87
CA VAL A 425 0.76 30.42 5.66
C VAL A 425 -0.14 30.80 4.48
N LEU A 426 -1.30 30.16 4.36
CA LEU A 426 -2.27 30.41 3.29
C LEU A 426 -2.91 31.80 3.39
N GLU A 427 -3.05 32.38 4.59
CA GLU A 427 -3.56 33.73 4.79
C GLU A 427 -2.63 34.81 4.20
N LYS A 428 -1.36 34.54 4.15
CA LYS A 428 -0.32 35.45 3.61
C LYS A 428 -0.11 35.25 2.10
N LEU A 429 -0.62 34.15 1.55
CA LEU A 429 -0.41 33.77 0.16
C LEU A 429 -1.42 34.46 -0.76
N LYS A 430 -0.94 34.98 -1.88
CA LYS A 430 -1.76 35.66 -2.90
C LYS A 430 -1.57 34.98 -4.26
N GLY A 431 -2.64 34.89 -5.02
CA GLY A 431 -2.63 34.52 -6.43
C GLY A 431 -2.17 35.67 -7.32
N LEU A 432 -1.89 35.36 -8.58
CA LEU A 432 -1.61 36.36 -9.61
C LEU A 432 -2.89 37.12 -10.07
N ASN A 433 -4.05 36.47 -9.89
CA ASN A 433 -5.37 37.01 -10.16
C ASN A 433 -6.38 36.55 -9.11
N GLU A 434 -7.65 36.96 -9.25
CA GLU A 434 -8.72 36.62 -8.29
C GLU A 434 -9.04 35.12 -8.27
N ASP A 435 -9.01 34.44 -9.42
CA ASP A 435 -9.30 33.02 -9.53
C ASP A 435 -8.18 32.16 -8.90
N GLU A 436 -6.91 32.51 -9.09
CA GLU A 436 -5.81 31.87 -8.35
C GLU A 436 -5.96 32.09 -6.83
N THR A 437 -6.34 33.30 -6.40
CA THR A 437 -6.58 33.58 -4.99
C THR A 437 -7.73 32.74 -4.45
N THR A 438 -8.78 32.56 -5.23
CA THR A 438 -9.91 31.68 -4.91
C THR A 438 -9.44 30.22 -4.79
N GLY A 439 -8.54 29.75 -5.68
CA GLY A 439 -7.91 28.43 -5.58
C GLY A 439 -7.18 28.22 -4.25
N ILE A 440 -6.47 29.25 -3.76
CA ILE A 440 -5.83 29.22 -2.44
C ILE A 440 -6.88 29.11 -1.31
N GLN A 441 -7.97 29.86 -1.40
CA GLN A 441 -9.06 29.81 -0.41
C GLN A 441 -9.76 28.45 -0.38
N ILE A 442 -9.87 27.76 -1.54
CA ILE A 442 -10.41 26.40 -1.60
C ILE A 442 -9.56 25.45 -0.75
N VAL A 443 -8.22 25.47 -0.91
CA VAL A 443 -7.32 24.65 -0.09
C VAL A 443 -7.41 25.05 1.39
N LYS A 444 -7.42 26.36 1.69
CA LYS A 444 -7.57 26.86 3.06
C LYS A 444 -8.82 26.29 3.74
N ARG A 445 -9.94 26.19 3.01
CA ARG A 445 -11.17 25.58 3.52
C ARG A 445 -11.06 24.06 3.65
N ALA A 446 -10.44 23.41 2.66
CA ALA A 446 -10.34 21.95 2.61
C ALA A 446 -9.47 21.36 3.74
N VAL A 447 -8.39 22.03 4.13
CA VAL A 447 -7.49 21.54 5.19
C VAL A 447 -8.14 21.55 6.60
N GLU A 448 -9.34 22.11 6.75
CA GLU A 448 -10.13 21.99 7.97
C GLU A 448 -10.92 20.68 8.05
N GLU A 449 -11.17 20.04 6.91
CA GLU A 449 -12.11 18.90 6.87
C GLU A 449 -11.59 17.64 7.59
N PRO A 450 -10.29 17.30 7.60
CA PRO A 450 -9.83 16.13 8.37
C PRO A 450 -10.19 16.21 9.86
N ILE A 451 -9.83 17.29 10.54
CA ILE A 451 -10.21 17.46 11.96
C ILE A 451 -11.73 17.54 12.14
N ARG A 452 -12.43 18.24 11.24
CA ARG A 452 -13.89 18.33 11.26
C ARG A 452 -14.54 16.94 11.19
N GLN A 453 -14.09 16.10 10.25
CA GLN A 453 -14.65 14.76 10.09
C GLN A 453 -14.35 13.85 11.28
N ILE A 454 -13.12 13.90 11.85
CA ILE A 454 -12.75 13.17 13.06
C ILE A 454 -13.71 13.51 14.21
N VAL A 455 -13.99 14.79 14.40
CA VAL A 455 -14.87 15.29 15.47
C VAL A 455 -16.33 14.90 15.22
N VAL A 456 -16.80 15.02 13.99
CA VAL A 456 -18.17 14.61 13.60
C VAL A 456 -18.38 13.11 13.84
N ASN A 457 -17.38 12.26 13.50
CA ASN A 457 -17.44 10.83 13.79
C ASN A 457 -17.47 10.52 15.30
N SER A 458 -17.04 11.48 16.12
CA SER A 458 -17.14 11.39 17.59
C SER A 458 -18.49 11.86 18.15
N GLY A 459 -19.39 12.35 17.28
CA GLY A 459 -20.70 12.84 17.66
C GLY A 459 -20.70 14.29 18.18
N ILE A 460 -19.62 15.05 17.92
CA ILE A 460 -19.42 16.43 18.38
C ILE A 460 -19.48 17.38 17.18
N GLU A 461 -19.90 18.64 17.41
CA GLU A 461 -19.95 19.65 16.36
C GLU A 461 -18.55 20.11 15.94
N GLY A 462 -18.16 19.73 14.70
CA GLY A 462 -16.81 19.95 14.18
C GLY A 462 -16.43 21.43 14.04
N SER A 463 -17.39 22.31 13.74
CA SER A 463 -17.14 23.74 13.54
C SER A 463 -16.61 24.42 14.80
N ILE A 464 -17.17 24.08 15.96
CA ILE A 464 -16.77 24.62 17.26
C ILE A 464 -15.33 24.20 17.59
N VAL A 465 -15.02 22.93 17.36
CA VAL A 465 -13.69 22.40 17.65
C VAL A 465 -12.64 23.02 16.73
N VAL A 466 -12.91 23.10 15.43
CA VAL A 466 -12.01 23.74 14.46
C VAL A 466 -11.73 25.18 14.85
N GLN A 467 -12.76 25.96 15.20
CA GLN A 467 -12.58 27.35 15.60
C GLN A 467 -11.70 27.47 16.86
N LYS A 468 -11.96 26.66 17.89
CA LYS A 468 -11.18 26.66 19.13
C LYS A 468 -9.73 26.24 18.91
N VAL A 469 -9.46 25.28 18.01
CA VAL A 469 -8.10 24.88 17.67
C VAL A 469 -7.37 25.98 16.88
N LYS A 470 -8.06 26.71 15.99
CA LYS A 470 -7.50 27.86 15.26
C LYS A 470 -7.11 29.04 16.17
N GLU A 471 -7.89 29.31 17.19
CA GLU A 471 -7.64 30.40 18.15
C GLU A 471 -6.38 30.14 19.00
N ASN A 472 -5.93 28.90 19.08
CA ASN A 472 -4.76 28.49 19.82
C ASN A 472 -3.56 28.21 18.89
N LYS A 473 -2.35 28.13 19.45
CA LYS A 473 -1.10 27.97 18.70
C LYS A 473 -0.37 26.67 19.08
N GLY A 474 0.70 26.37 18.34
CA GLY A 474 1.54 25.21 18.57
C GLY A 474 0.77 23.90 18.41
N ASP A 475 1.05 22.94 19.26
CA ASP A 475 0.52 21.59 19.19
C ASP A 475 -0.83 21.40 19.91
N PHE A 476 -1.48 22.51 20.30
CA PHE A 476 -2.80 22.46 20.93
C PHE A 476 -3.84 21.95 19.93
N GLY A 477 -4.57 20.91 20.31
CA GLY A 477 -5.58 20.27 19.49
C GLY A 477 -6.71 19.68 20.30
N PHE A 478 -7.53 18.87 19.66
CA PHE A 478 -8.63 18.15 20.27
C PHE A 478 -8.44 16.65 20.15
N ASN A 479 -8.25 15.97 21.28
CA ASN A 479 -8.19 14.53 21.33
C ASN A 479 -9.61 13.95 21.27
N ALA A 480 -10.03 13.48 20.10
CA ALA A 480 -11.37 12.99 19.86
C ALA A 480 -11.69 11.67 20.61
N ARG A 481 -10.65 10.94 21.10
CA ARG A 481 -10.85 9.75 21.93
C ARG A 481 -11.32 10.10 23.32
N THR A 482 -10.64 11.08 23.96
CA THR A 482 -10.88 11.49 25.35
C THR A 482 -11.82 12.70 25.44
N GLU A 483 -12.10 13.37 24.30
CA GLU A 483 -12.90 14.60 24.18
C GLU A 483 -12.28 15.79 24.94
N VAL A 484 -10.95 15.80 25.06
CA VAL A 484 -10.18 16.83 25.78
C VAL A 484 -9.36 17.68 24.79
N TYR A 485 -9.26 18.98 25.08
CA TYR A 485 -8.35 19.88 24.40
C TYR A 485 -7.00 19.85 25.12
N GLU A 486 -5.95 19.45 24.43
CA GLU A 486 -4.64 19.26 25.02
C GLU A 486 -3.52 19.41 23.98
N ASN A 487 -2.26 19.34 24.42
CA ASN A 487 -1.12 19.29 23.52
C ASN A 487 -1.04 17.90 22.87
N MET A 488 -1.09 17.84 21.54
CA MET A 488 -1.16 16.58 20.78
C MET A 488 0.12 15.75 20.91
N PHE A 489 1.31 16.40 20.90
CA PHE A 489 2.56 15.66 21.10
C PHE A 489 2.65 15.05 22.52
N ALA A 490 2.24 15.81 23.54
CA ALA A 490 2.24 15.33 24.91
C ALA A 490 1.21 14.21 25.14
N ALA A 491 0.08 14.27 24.45
CA ALA A 491 -0.96 13.25 24.48
C ALA A 491 -0.64 12.00 23.65
N GLY A 492 0.47 12.01 22.90
CA GLY A 492 0.84 10.93 21.98
C GLY A 492 -0.04 10.86 20.72
N VAL A 493 -0.84 11.89 20.42
CA VAL A 493 -1.66 11.98 19.20
C VAL A 493 -0.82 12.63 18.11
N ILE A 494 -0.14 11.80 17.33
CA ILE A 494 0.87 12.20 16.36
C ILE A 494 0.65 11.49 15.04
N ASP A 495 0.90 12.18 13.93
CA ASP A 495 0.78 11.65 12.57
C ASP A 495 2.15 11.68 11.86
N PRO A 496 2.48 10.70 11.00
CA PRO A 496 3.68 10.75 10.18
C PRO A 496 3.62 11.90 9.17
N THR A 497 4.68 12.69 9.08
CA THR A 497 4.79 13.82 8.16
C THR A 497 4.54 13.41 6.72
N LYS A 498 5.12 12.28 6.28
CA LYS A 498 4.94 11.71 4.95
C LYS A 498 3.48 11.41 4.64
N VAL A 499 2.74 10.79 5.58
CA VAL A 499 1.32 10.47 5.42
C VAL A 499 0.49 11.74 5.22
N VAL A 500 0.70 12.74 6.08
CA VAL A 500 -0.05 14.00 6.03
C VAL A 500 0.19 14.75 4.71
N ARG A 501 1.45 14.90 4.26
CA ARG A 501 1.73 15.63 3.02
C ARG A 501 1.24 14.89 1.77
N ILE A 502 1.47 13.57 1.66
CA ILE A 502 1.06 12.75 0.51
C ILE A 502 -0.46 12.73 0.36
N ALA A 503 -1.21 12.66 1.47
CA ALA A 503 -2.66 12.74 1.44
C ALA A 503 -3.16 14.03 0.78
N LEU A 504 -2.56 15.18 1.09
CA LEU A 504 -2.92 16.45 0.49
C LEU A 504 -2.47 16.57 -0.98
N GLU A 505 -1.26 16.14 -1.30
CA GLU A 505 -0.71 16.18 -2.66
C GLU A 505 -1.57 15.35 -3.62
N ASN A 506 -1.90 14.11 -3.25
CA ASN A 506 -2.73 13.24 -4.08
C ASN A 506 -4.17 13.75 -4.21
N ALA A 507 -4.76 14.24 -3.11
CA ALA A 507 -6.08 14.83 -3.11
C ALA A 507 -6.17 16.02 -4.08
N ALA A 508 -5.21 16.94 -4.00
CA ALA A 508 -5.18 18.14 -4.84
C ALA A 508 -4.90 17.82 -6.32
N SER A 509 -4.04 16.86 -6.60
CA SER A 509 -3.73 16.41 -7.96
C SER A 509 -5.00 15.95 -8.68
N ILE A 510 -5.74 15.02 -8.10
CA ILE A 510 -6.97 14.48 -8.69
C ILE A 510 -8.08 15.54 -8.71
N ALA A 511 -8.23 16.33 -7.64
CA ALA A 511 -9.20 17.41 -7.60
C ALA A 511 -8.95 18.44 -8.72
N GLY A 512 -7.69 18.83 -8.94
CA GLY A 512 -7.31 19.75 -10.03
C GLY A 512 -7.67 19.22 -11.40
N MET A 513 -7.50 17.92 -11.66
CA MET A 513 -7.91 17.28 -12.92
C MET A 513 -9.44 17.32 -13.09
N LEU A 514 -10.19 16.98 -12.05
CA LEU A 514 -11.64 16.99 -12.10
C LEU A 514 -12.21 18.40 -12.32
N LEU A 515 -11.65 19.40 -11.63
CA LEU A 515 -12.09 20.79 -11.77
C LEU A 515 -11.87 21.35 -13.19
N THR A 516 -10.81 20.91 -13.87
CA THR A 516 -10.48 21.33 -15.24
C THR A 516 -11.17 20.47 -16.32
N THR A 517 -11.98 19.47 -15.93
CA THR A 517 -12.71 18.62 -16.85
C THR A 517 -13.95 19.35 -17.38
N GLU A 518 -14.09 19.38 -18.72
CA GLU A 518 -15.23 19.99 -19.44
C GLU A 518 -16.15 18.95 -20.06
N CYS A 519 -15.57 17.82 -20.48
CA CYS A 519 -16.28 16.79 -21.22
C CYS A 519 -15.97 15.40 -20.66
N VAL A 520 -17.01 14.57 -20.57
CA VAL A 520 -16.88 13.16 -20.18
C VAL A 520 -17.42 12.28 -21.28
N VAL A 521 -16.63 11.27 -21.68
CA VAL A 521 -16.97 10.32 -22.74
C VAL A 521 -17.07 8.92 -22.14
N SER A 522 -18.24 8.30 -22.23
CA SER A 522 -18.48 6.94 -21.74
C SER A 522 -19.09 6.04 -22.81
N ASP A 523 -19.04 4.73 -22.60
CA ASP A 523 -19.80 3.80 -23.43
C ASP A 523 -21.29 3.96 -23.17
N LYS A 524 -22.09 3.93 -24.23
CA LYS A 524 -23.54 3.95 -24.09
C LYS A 524 -24.00 2.62 -23.48
N PRO A 525 -24.75 2.63 -22.37
CA PRO A 525 -25.27 1.40 -21.80
C PRO A 525 -26.01 0.59 -22.85
N LYS A 526 -25.75 -0.70 -22.93
CA LYS A 526 -26.58 -1.60 -23.74
C LYS A 526 -27.99 -1.54 -23.15
N LYS A 527 -28.98 -1.18 -23.95
CA LYS A 527 -30.36 -1.50 -23.58
C LYS A 527 -30.44 -3.03 -23.49
N ASP A 528 -30.79 -3.56 -22.35
CA ASP A 528 -31.30 -4.90 -22.27
C ASP A 528 -32.59 -4.91 -23.11
N ASP A 529 -32.46 -5.28 -24.40
CA ASP A 529 -33.59 -5.76 -25.14
C ASP A 529 -34.01 -7.03 -24.42
N GLY A 530 -35.06 -6.90 -23.62
CA GLY A 530 -35.68 -8.01 -22.89
C GLY A 530 -35.87 -9.16 -23.87
N GLY A 531 -35.01 -10.17 -23.74
CA GLY A 531 -35.00 -11.33 -24.60
C GLY A 531 -36.38 -11.95 -24.61
N SER A 532 -37.11 -11.76 -25.71
CA SER A 532 -38.23 -12.60 -26.06
C SER A 532 -37.71 -14.04 -26.06
N HIS A 533 -38.10 -14.79 -25.02
CA HIS A 533 -37.95 -16.24 -25.06
C HIS A 533 -38.54 -16.72 -26.37
N PRO A 534 -37.82 -17.53 -27.17
CA PRO A 534 -38.47 -18.23 -28.29
C PRO A 534 -39.53 -19.12 -27.68
N GLN A 535 -40.79 -18.79 -27.96
CA GLN A 535 -41.92 -19.63 -27.65
C GLN A 535 -41.71 -20.94 -28.44
N MET A 536 -41.32 -22.02 -27.77
CA MET A 536 -41.30 -23.35 -28.33
C MET A 536 -42.72 -23.68 -28.79
N GLY A 537 -42.92 -23.60 -30.09
CA GLY A 537 -44.13 -24.04 -30.73
C GLY A 537 -44.36 -25.52 -30.46
N GLY A 538 -45.48 -25.82 -29.82
CA GLY A 538 -45.97 -27.18 -29.63
C GLY A 538 -46.21 -27.84 -30.99
N GLY A 539 -45.35 -28.78 -31.36
CA GLY A 539 -45.55 -29.69 -32.49
C GLY A 539 -46.35 -30.90 -32.02
N GLY A 540 -47.52 -31.08 -32.65
CA GLY A 540 -48.52 -32.09 -32.32
C GLY A 540 -48.01 -33.52 -32.35
N MET A 541 -48.55 -34.34 -31.49
CA MET A 541 -48.59 -35.79 -31.57
C MET A 541 -49.28 -36.24 -32.86
N GLY A 542 -48.54 -36.87 -33.75
CA GLY A 542 -49.03 -37.71 -34.81
C GLY A 542 -49.05 -39.16 -34.34
N ASP A 543 -50.22 -39.64 -34.12
CA ASP A 543 -50.59 -41.04 -33.97
C ASP A 543 -50.14 -41.87 -35.16
N MET A 544 -49.42 -42.97 -34.96
CA MET A 544 -49.39 -44.12 -35.85
C MET A 544 -49.13 -45.39 -35.06
N GLY A 545 -50.21 -46.22 -34.97
CA GLY A 545 -50.10 -47.56 -34.53
C GLY A 545 -49.38 -48.45 -35.58
N TYR A 546 -48.81 -49.46 -35.08
CA TYR A 546 -48.80 -50.90 -35.26
C TYR A 546 -47.70 -51.49 -34.39
#